data_99ff713c47fa1117a446f2c0b7236cc0
#
_entry.id   99ff713c47fa1117a446f2c0b7236cc0
#
_cell.length_a   1.000
_cell.length_b   1.000
_cell.length_c   1.000
_cell.angle_alpha   90.00
_cell.angle_beta   90.00
_cell.angle_gamma   90.00
#
_symmetry.space_group_name_H-M   'P 1'
#
loop_
_entity.id
_entity.type
_entity.pdbx_description
1 polymer ?
#
loop_
_entity_poly.entity_id
_entity_poly.type
_entity_poly.pdbx_seq_one_letter_code
_entity_poly.pdbx_strand_id
1 'polypeptide(L)'
;GVDIYPIPAPNSHSGLEDKMMTSVGKYTDICREVVHDSKPIWMTLQGFSWGAWNKTPVKVYPTRDESRYMAYEAIAHGATGLAYWGLIMGTGQNDEFLDGLSDTIHEVLSLSAILIAPASEGTVATDNANLLACHKGNASGDVWILLNESGESFTADITGSFPETLRVIGEGRTVATSGGSFSDSFAPYGVHVYVDASRELPEPLGMP
;
A
#
# COMPACT_ATOMS: atom_id res chain seq x y z
N GLY A 1 -6.71 16.10 2.87
CA GLY A 1 -5.58 15.19 3.02
C GLY A 1 -4.83 15.44 4.32
N VAL A 2 -3.99 14.53 4.68
CA VAL A 2 -3.17 14.58 5.88
C VAL A 2 -1.77 14.05 5.57
N ASP A 3 -0.80 14.55 6.33
CA ASP A 3 0.62 14.20 6.22
C ASP A 3 0.97 13.18 7.31
N ILE A 4 1.47 12.00 6.93
CA ILE A 4 1.88 10.94 7.86
C ILE A 4 3.28 10.44 7.51
N TYR A 5 4.20 10.52 8.47
CA TYR A 5 5.63 10.26 8.29
C TYR A 5 6.17 9.33 9.39
N PRO A 6 5.86 8.01 9.32
CA PRO A 6 6.15 7.07 10.40
C PRO A 6 7.60 6.58 10.48
N ILE A 7 8.42 6.75 9.44
CA ILE A 7 9.75 6.14 9.37
C ILE A 7 10.83 7.06 9.95
N PRO A 8 11.70 6.53 10.84
CA PRO A 8 11.72 5.17 11.38
C PRO A 8 10.58 4.92 12.37
N ALA A 9 9.95 3.76 12.26
CA ALA A 9 8.93 3.34 13.22
C ALA A 9 9.59 2.66 14.45
N PRO A 10 9.10 2.91 15.69
CA PRO A 10 8.00 3.81 16.05
C PRO A 10 8.39 5.29 15.89
N ASN A 11 7.51 6.07 15.29
CA ASN A 11 7.77 7.48 15.03
C ASN A 11 7.76 8.32 16.30
N SER A 12 8.88 8.98 16.61
CA SER A 12 9.04 9.87 17.75
C SER A 12 8.67 11.33 17.48
N HIS A 13 8.42 11.69 16.21
CA HIS A 13 8.23 13.08 15.78
C HIS A 13 6.77 13.52 15.76
N SER A 14 5.84 12.58 15.86
CA SER A 14 4.42 12.89 15.83
C SER A 14 3.77 12.76 17.21
N GLY A 15 2.76 13.58 17.47
CA GLY A 15 1.90 13.46 18.65
C GLY A 15 0.86 12.34 18.56
N LEU A 16 0.85 11.57 17.49
CA LEU A 16 -0.10 10.50 17.25
C LEU A 16 0.02 9.40 18.29
N GLU A 17 -1.09 8.75 18.61
CA GLU A 17 -1.11 7.57 19.47
C GLU A 17 -0.42 6.40 18.77
N ASP A 18 -0.80 6.14 17.52
CA ASP A 18 -0.12 5.15 16.68
C ASP A 18 1.18 5.71 16.11
N LYS A 19 2.28 5.06 16.45
CA LYS A 19 3.64 5.42 16.02
C LYS A 19 4.15 4.52 14.89
N MET A 20 3.36 3.53 14.47
CA MET A 20 3.75 2.54 13.48
C MET A 20 3.29 2.95 12.07
N MET A 21 3.63 2.16 11.08
CA MET A 21 3.24 2.42 9.69
C MET A 21 1.72 2.35 9.48
N THR A 22 1.01 1.57 10.29
CA THR A 22 -0.46 1.51 10.34
C THR A 22 -1.15 2.85 10.65
N SER A 23 -0.40 3.83 11.16
CA SER A 23 -0.90 5.20 11.29
C SER A 23 -1.36 5.81 9.96
N VAL A 24 -0.80 5.38 8.83
CA VAL A 24 -1.23 5.84 7.49
C VAL A 24 -2.69 5.45 7.22
N GLY A 25 -3.04 4.19 7.44
CA GLY A 25 -4.42 3.70 7.29
C GLY A 25 -5.39 4.36 8.26
N LYS A 26 -5.05 4.41 9.54
CA LYS A 26 -5.88 5.06 10.58
C LYS A 26 -6.21 6.50 10.27
N TYR A 27 -5.24 7.28 9.76
CA TYR A 27 -5.50 8.66 9.38
C TYR A 27 -6.27 8.80 8.08
N THR A 28 -6.13 7.83 7.18
CA THR A 28 -6.98 7.75 5.99
C THR A 28 -8.43 7.52 6.40
N ASP A 29 -8.70 6.62 7.35
CA ASP A 29 -10.04 6.36 7.88
C ASP A 29 -10.63 7.59 8.57
N ILE A 30 -9.87 8.30 9.40
CA ILE A 30 -10.30 9.56 10.01
C ILE A 30 -10.70 10.58 8.91
N CYS A 31 -9.91 10.69 7.84
CA CYS A 31 -10.27 11.56 6.73
C CYS A 31 -11.58 11.13 6.05
N ARG A 32 -11.79 9.82 5.85
CA ARG A 32 -13.03 9.27 5.27
C ARG A 32 -14.24 9.59 6.15
N GLU A 33 -14.14 9.36 7.45
CA GLU A 33 -15.19 9.69 8.41
C GLU A 33 -15.57 11.18 8.36
N VAL A 34 -14.56 12.08 8.36
CA VAL A 34 -14.79 13.54 8.32
C VAL A 34 -15.50 13.98 7.05
N VAL A 35 -15.20 13.37 5.91
CA VAL A 35 -15.82 13.73 4.63
C VAL A 35 -17.02 12.86 4.26
N HIS A 36 -17.38 11.90 5.11
CA HIS A 36 -18.48 10.94 4.88
C HIS A 36 -18.39 10.28 3.50
N ASP A 37 -17.20 9.85 3.09
CA ASP A 37 -16.88 9.27 1.77
C ASP A 37 -17.32 10.11 0.56
N SER A 38 -17.63 11.40 0.77
CA SER A 38 -18.19 12.28 -0.26
C SER A 38 -17.15 13.06 -1.06
N LYS A 39 -15.88 12.99 -0.69
CA LYS A 39 -14.77 13.73 -1.31
C LYS A 39 -13.54 12.87 -1.52
N PRO A 40 -12.74 13.17 -2.56
CA PRO A 40 -11.43 12.52 -2.73
C PRO A 40 -10.52 12.78 -1.51
N ILE A 41 -9.77 11.76 -1.14
CA ILE A 41 -8.80 11.82 -0.04
C ILE A 41 -7.40 11.70 -0.63
N TRP A 42 -6.56 12.68 -0.33
CA TRP A 42 -5.15 12.68 -0.68
C TRP A 42 -4.32 12.47 0.58
N MET A 43 -3.50 11.42 0.57
CA MET A 43 -2.54 11.16 1.64
C MET A 43 -1.16 11.64 1.21
N THR A 44 -0.51 12.40 2.10
CA THR A 44 0.86 12.84 1.88
C THR A 44 1.81 11.92 2.64
N LEU A 45 2.51 11.09 1.90
CA LEU A 45 3.40 10.06 2.41
C LEU A 45 4.84 10.56 2.57
N GLN A 46 5.64 9.80 3.30
CA GLN A 46 7.01 10.17 3.61
C GLN A 46 7.94 9.95 2.41
N GLY A 47 8.49 11.05 1.90
CA GLY A 47 9.49 11.07 0.83
C GLY A 47 10.87 11.55 1.31
N PHE A 48 11.20 11.41 2.62
CA PHE A 48 12.41 11.98 3.20
C PHE A 48 12.87 11.20 4.44
N SER A 49 14.07 11.53 4.94
CA SER A 49 14.57 11.11 6.23
C SER A 49 14.48 12.26 7.26
N TRP A 50 13.94 11.98 8.45
CA TRP A 50 13.97 12.94 9.57
C TRP A 50 15.40 13.37 9.91
N GLY A 51 16.37 12.46 9.80
CA GLY A 51 17.78 12.79 10.00
C GLY A 51 18.31 13.76 8.96
N ALA A 52 17.87 13.65 7.70
CA ALA A 52 18.23 14.60 6.65
C ALA A 52 17.57 15.96 6.90
N TRP A 53 16.29 15.99 7.30
CA TRP A 53 15.59 17.21 7.69
C TRP A 53 16.26 17.93 8.85
N ASN A 54 16.52 17.21 9.94
CA ASN A 54 17.09 17.75 11.16
C ASN A 54 18.63 17.90 11.09
N LYS A 55 19.24 17.59 9.93
CA LYS A 55 20.69 17.64 9.71
C LYS A 55 21.51 16.82 10.72
N THR A 56 20.98 15.68 11.14
CA THR A 56 21.67 14.74 12.02
C THR A 56 22.58 13.82 11.22
N PRO A 57 23.63 13.21 11.84
CA PRO A 57 24.52 12.27 11.15
C PRO A 57 23.81 11.02 10.63
N VAL A 58 22.81 10.53 11.37
CA VAL A 58 22.06 9.32 11.01
C VAL A 58 20.85 9.71 10.16
N LYS A 59 20.77 9.14 8.96
CA LYS A 59 19.69 9.36 8.00
C LYS A 59 19.01 8.03 7.69
N VAL A 60 17.78 7.87 8.13
CA VAL A 60 16.95 6.69 7.85
C VAL A 60 15.88 7.12 6.86
N TYR A 61 15.97 6.63 5.65
CA TYR A 61 14.95 6.78 4.62
C TYR A 61 14.01 5.57 4.64
N PRO A 62 12.75 5.70 4.21
CA PRO A 62 11.91 4.53 3.97
C PRO A 62 12.59 3.57 2.99
N THR A 63 12.55 2.28 3.30
CA THR A 63 12.92 1.23 2.34
C THR A 63 11.88 1.15 1.23
N ARG A 64 12.17 0.38 0.16
CA ARG A 64 11.21 0.06 -0.88
C ARG A 64 9.93 -0.56 -0.29
N ASP A 65 10.08 -1.54 0.59
CA ASP A 65 8.94 -2.24 1.18
C ASP A 65 8.11 -1.34 2.11
N GLU A 66 8.76 -0.48 2.90
CA GLU A 66 8.07 0.52 3.71
C GLU A 66 7.34 1.56 2.86
N SER A 67 7.94 2.02 1.76
CA SER A 67 7.30 2.93 0.81
C SER A 67 6.08 2.28 0.15
N ARG A 68 6.22 1.02 -0.24
CA ARG A 68 5.16 0.20 -0.82
C ARG A 68 4.03 -0.04 0.18
N TYR A 69 4.36 -0.40 1.43
CA TYR A 69 3.38 -0.56 2.49
C TYR A 69 2.56 0.72 2.70
N MET A 70 3.22 1.86 2.92
CA MET A 70 2.52 3.13 3.13
C MET A 70 1.58 3.50 1.98
N ALA A 71 2.00 3.24 0.73
CA ALA A 71 1.17 3.52 -0.45
C ALA A 71 -0.10 2.65 -0.47
N TYR A 72 0.06 1.34 -0.32
CA TYR A 72 -1.07 0.41 -0.37
C TYR A 72 -1.94 0.45 0.86
N GLU A 73 -1.38 0.76 2.03
CA GLU A 73 -2.13 1.03 3.26
C GLU A 73 -3.10 2.21 3.06
N ALA A 74 -2.60 3.33 2.52
CA ALA A 74 -3.46 4.45 2.19
C ALA A 74 -4.56 4.08 1.18
N ILE A 75 -4.21 3.36 0.12
CA ILE A 75 -5.15 2.95 -0.95
C ILE A 75 -6.21 1.99 -0.40
N ALA A 76 -5.83 1.01 0.40
CA ALA A 76 -6.73 0.02 0.96
C ALA A 76 -7.73 0.64 1.94
N HIS A 77 -7.29 1.67 2.70
CA HIS A 77 -8.13 2.48 3.57
C HIS A 77 -8.93 3.57 2.84
N GLY A 78 -8.82 3.66 1.50
CA GLY A 78 -9.70 4.50 0.68
C GLY A 78 -9.11 5.83 0.21
N ALA A 79 -7.79 6.03 0.30
CA ALA A 79 -7.17 7.15 -0.37
C ALA A 79 -7.36 7.07 -1.89
N THR A 80 -7.66 8.19 -2.51
CA THR A 80 -7.87 8.33 -3.96
C THR A 80 -6.73 9.07 -4.65
N GLY A 81 -5.77 9.57 -3.87
CA GLY A 81 -4.57 10.22 -4.37
C GLY A 81 -3.43 10.11 -3.36
N LEU A 82 -2.22 9.97 -3.88
CA LEU A 82 -0.99 9.93 -3.10
C LEU A 82 -0.09 11.08 -3.51
N ALA A 83 0.54 11.69 -2.53
CA ALA A 83 1.61 12.66 -2.70
C ALA A 83 2.79 12.25 -1.81
N TYR A 84 4.00 12.64 -2.18
CA TYR A 84 5.18 12.41 -1.36
C TYR A 84 5.84 13.74 -1.01
N TRP A 85 6.00 13.98 0.29
CA TRP A 85 6.62 15.21 0.77
C TRP A 85 8.11 15.00 1.05
N GLY A 86 8.91 16.02 0.78
CA GLY A 86 10.31 16.04 1.14
C GLY A 86 11.27 15.42 0.13
N LEU A 87 10.82 15.03 -1.07
CA LEU A 87 11.66 14.40 -2.11
C LEU A 87 12.91 15.22 -2.44
N ILE A 88 12.83 16.54 -2.44
CA ILE A 88 13.98 17.42 -2.72
C ILE A 88 15.12 17.22 -1.71
N MET A 89 14.79 16.82 -0.48
CA MET A 89 15.79 16.56 0.57
C MET A 89 16.45 15.19 0.44
N GLY A 90 15.88 14.30 -0.38
CA GLY A 90 16.42 12.98 -0.69
C GLY A 90 17.31 12.95 -1.92
N THR A 91 17.12 13.88 -2.86
CA THR A 91 17.85 13.88 -4.15
C THR A 91 19.34 14.04 -3.96
N GLY A 92 20.11 13.14 -4.59
CA GLY A 92 21.57 13.11 -4.51
C GLY A 92 22.16 12.62 -3.18
N GLN A 93 21.33 12.09 -2.27
CA GLN A 93 21.76 11.60 -0.97
C GLN A 93 21.41 10.13 -0.68
N ASN A 94 20.47 9.53 -1.42
CA ASN A 94 20.10 8.13 -1.28
C ASN A 94 19.39 7.62 -2.56
N ASP A 95 20.16 7.11 -3.49
CA ASP A 95 19.66 6.59 -4.76
C ASP A 95 18.80 5.34 -4.54
N GLU A 96 19.17 4.47 -3.59
CA GLU A 96 18.40 3.27 -3.25
C GLU A 96 16.97 3.61 -2.80
N PHE A 97 16.82 4.65 -1.99
CA PHE A 97 15.49 5.13 -1.59
C PHE A 97 14.70 5.64 -2.80
N LEU A 98 15.32 6.44 -3.66
CA LEU A 98 14.65 7.01 -4.82
C LEU A 98 14.24 5.93 -5.83
N ASP A 99 15.09 4.94 -6.05
CA ASP A 99 14.80 3.79 -6.90
C ASP A 99 13.63 2.98 -6.35
N GLY A 100 13.66 2.64 -5.05
CA GLY A 100 12.58 1.90 -4.39
C GLY A 100 11.24 2.64 -4.38
N LEU A 101 11.29 3.97 -4.20
CA LEU A 101 10.10 4.82 -4.29
C LEU A 101 9.57 4.89 -5.74
N SER A 102 10.47 5.03 -6.71
CA SER A 102 10.13 5.02 -8.14
C SER A 102 9.45 3.71 -8.53
N ASP A 103 9.98 2.57 -8.09
CA ASP A 103 9.37 1.26 -8.32
C ASP A 103 7.94 1.21 -7.77
N THR A 104 7.73 1.70 -6.55
CA THR A 104 6.41 1.76 -5.91
C THR A 104 5.44 2.63 -6.71
N ILE A 105 5.89 3.80 -7.14
CA ILE A 105 5.06 4.72 -7.94
C ILE A 105 4.67 4.08 -9.28
N HIS A 106 5.63 3.45 -9.99
CA HIS A 106 5.34 2.77 -11.25
C HIS A 106 4.39 1.59 -11.07
N GLU A 107 4.53 0.82 -9.99
CA GLU A 107 3.61 -0.27 -9.66
C GLU A 107 2.18 0.25 -9.47
N VAL A 108 1.99 1.26 -8.63
CA VAL A 108 0.67 1.88 -8.39
C VAL A 108 0.09 2.48 -9.68
N LEU A 109 0.91 3.15 -10.49
CA LEU A 109 0.47 3.72 -11.76
C LEU A 109 0.03 2.63 -12.74
N SER A 110 0.75 1.50 -12.82
CA SER A 110 0.39 0.38 -13.70
C SER A 110 -0.98 -0.23 -13.39
N LEU A 111 -1.45 -0.06 -12.17
CA LEU A 111 -2.75 -0.54 -11.69
C LEU A 111 -3.81 0.57 -11.61
N SER A 112 -3.46 1.81 -11.94
CA SER A 112 -4.29 2.99 -11.70
C SER A 112 -5.69 2.89 -12.30
N ALA A 113 -5.84 2.30 -13.49
CA ALA A 113 -7.13 2.10 -14.14
C ALA A 113 -8.12 1.25 -13.32
N ILE A 114 -7.60 0.38 -12.43
CA ILE A 114 -8.41 -0.46 -11.54
C ILE A 114 -8.50 0.19 -10.15
N LEU A 115 -7.39 0.72 -9.65
CA LEU A 115 -7.30 1.28 -8.29
C LEU A 115 -8.22 2.48 -8.04
N ILE A 116 -8.66 3.18 -9.09
CA ILE A 116 -9.68 4.25 -8.99
C ILE A 116 -11.07 3.74 -8.60
N ALA A 117 -11.33 2.44 -8.74
CA ALA A 117 -12.60 1.87 -8.31
C ALA A 117 -12.75 1.97 -6.78
N PRO A 118 -13.97 2.14 -6.27
CA PRO A 118 -14.21 1.98 -4.84
C PRO A 118 -13.86 0.56 -4.39
N ALA A 119 -13.56 0.39 -3.11
CA ALA A 119 -13.40 -0.93 -2.54
C ALA A 119 -14.72 -1.71 -2.56
N SER A 120 -14.65 -3.01 -2.87
CA SER A 120 -15.78 -3.93 -2.84
C SER A 120 -15.80 -4.62 -1.49
N GLU A 121 -16.69 -4.19 -0.61
CA GLU A 121 -16.80 -4.73 0.75
C GLU A 121 -17.23 -6.21 0.76
N GLY A 122 -16.68 -6.97 1.71
CA GLY A 122 -17.09 -8.35 1.99
C GLY A 122 -16.77 -9.37 0.89
N THR A 123 -16.00 -9.01 -0.11
CA THR A 123 -15.65 -9.90 -1.23
C THR A 123 -14.44 -10.79 -0.95
N VAL A 124 -13.65 -10.48 0.08
CA VAL A 124 -12.49 -11.24 0.54
C VAL A 124 -12.58 -11.40 2.05
N ALA A 125 -12.32 -12.61 2.53
CA ALA A 125 -12.25 -12.92 3.95
C ALA A 125 -10.91 -13.61 4.26
N THR A 126 -10.44 -13.45 5.49
CA THR A 126 -9.22 -14.07 6.00
C THR A 126 -9.45 -14.60 7.42
N ASP A 127 -8.69 -15.60 7.80
CA ASP A 127 -8.68 -16.17 9.16
C ASP A 127 -7.79 -15.37 10.13
N ASN A 128 -7.02 -14.40 9.63
CA ASN A 128 -6.08 -13.61 10.43
C ASN A 128 -6.56 -12.17 10.60
N ALA A 129 -6.80 -11.75 11.84
CA ALA A 129 -7.29 -10.40 12.15
C ALA A 129 -6.28 -9.27 11.87
N ASN A 130 -4.99 -9.60 11.69
CA ASN A 130 -3.95 -8.63 11.33
C ASN A 130 -3.74 -8.52 9.81
N LEU A 131 -4.52 -9.24 9.00
CA LEU A 131 -4.47 -9.15 7.55
C LEU A 131 -5.61 -8.27 7.05
N LEU A 132 -5.28 -7.06 6.63
CA LEU A 132 -6.21 -6.21 5.90
C LEU A 132 -6.37 -6.75 4.48
N ALA A 133 -7.60 -6.94 4.04
CA ALA A 133 -7.93 -7.37 2.69
C ALA A 133 -8.82 -6.35 2.00
N CYS A 134 -8.36 -5.81 0.88
CA CYS A 134 -9.09 -4.86 0.05
C CYS A 134 -9.21 -5.39 -1.38
N HIS A 135 -10.42 -5.43 -1.90
CA HIS A 135 -10.67 -5.73 -3.31
C HIS A 135 -11.18 -4.48 -4.03
N LYS A 136 -10.61 -4.21 -5.19
CA LYS A 136 -11.07 -3.17 -6.11
C LYS A 136 -11.27 -3.79 -7.49
N GLY A 137 -12.42 -3.52 -8.11
CA GLY A 137 -12.74 -4.08 -9.42
C GLY A 137 -13.60 -3.16 -10.27
N ASN A 138 -13.36 -3.20 -11.57
CA ASN A 138 -14.16 -2.51 -12.59
C ASN A 138 -14.03 -3.21 -13.96
N ALA A 139 -14.49 -2.57 -15.04
CA ALA A 139 -14.39 -3.13 -16.39
C ALA A 139 -12.94 -3.39 -16.85
N SER A 140 -11.95 -2.75 -16.24
CA SER A 140 -10.52 -2.93 -16.54
C SER A 140 -9.92 -4.17 -15.86
N GLY A 141 -10.58 -4.71 -14.83
CA GLY A 141 -10.14 -5.91 -14.11
C GLY A 141 -10.34 -5.80 -12.61
N ASP A 142 -9.69 -6.71 -11.89
CA ASP A 142 -9.75 -6.84 -10.44
C ASP A 142 -8.33 -6.78 -9.85
N VAL A 143 -8.21 -6.13 -8.70
CA VAL A 143 -7.00 -6.08 -7.86
C VAL A 143 -7.39 -6.44 -6.43
N TRP A 144 -6.68 -7.39 -5.85
CA TRP A 144 -6.79 -7.74 -4.44
C TRP A 144 -5.51 -7.29 -3.72
N ILE A 145 -5.64 -6.42 -2.74
CA ILE A 145 -4.55 -5.87 -1.95
C ILE A 145 -4.67 -6.48 -0.56
N LEU A 146 -3.63 -7.21 -0.13
CA LEU A 146 -3.56 -7.83 1.17
C LEU A 146 -2.34 -7.32 1.91
N LEU A 147 -2.54 -6.78 3.12
CA LEU A 147 -1.50 -6.16 3.92
C LEU A 147 -1.46 -6.78 5.32
N ASN A 148 -0.27 -7.12 5.77
CA ASN A 148 -0.03 -7.46 7.17
C ASN A 148 0.14 -6.16 7.99
N GLU A 149 -0.87 -5.83 8.80
CA GLU A 149 -0.86 -4.64 9.67
C GLU A 149 -0.11 -4.87 11.00
N SER A 150 0.75 -5.89 11.06
CA SER A 150 1.50 -6.21 12.28
C SER A 150 3.01 -6.34 12.04
N GLY A 151 3.76 -6.25 13.13
CA GLY A 151 5.21 -6.49 13.15
C GLY A 151 5.61 -7.96 13.19
N GLU A 152 4.66 -8.90 13.02
CA GLU A 152 4.89 -10.34 13.08
C GLU A 152 4.63 -10.98 11.72
N SER A 153 5.42 -12.00 11.38
CA SER A 153 5.16 -12.81 10.18
C SER A 153 4.10 -13.86 10.46
N PHE A 154 3.24 -14.12 9.49
CA PHE A 154 2.26 -15.21 9.58
C PHE A 154 1.92 -15.75 8.18
N THR A 155 1.27 -16.92 8.17
CA THR A 155 0.56 -17.44 7.01
C THR A 155 -0.94 -17.30 7.28
N ALA A 156 -1.71 -16.91 6.28
CA ALA A 156 -3.15 -16.76 6.37
C ALA A 156 -3.86 -17.52 5.25
N ASP A 157 -5.06 -18.01 5.57
CA ASP A 157 -5.99 -18.53 4.58
C ASP A 157 -6.92 -17.43 4.12
N ILE A 158 -6.99 -17.25 2.80
CA ILE A 158 -7.76 -16.21 2.14
C ILE A 158 -8.87 -16.85 1.31
N THR A 159 -10.09 -16.37 1.47
CA THR A 159 -11.27 -16.85 0.75
C THR A 159 -11.96 -15.69 0.04
N GLY A 160 -12.48 -15.96 -1.15
CA GLY A 160 -13.16 -14.94 -1.96
C GLY A 160 -13.51 -15.44 -3.36
N SER A 161 -13.87 -14.52 -4.22
CA SER A 161 -14.10 -14.82 -5.64
C SER A 161 -12.84 -14.54 -6.43
N PHE A 162 -11.99 -15.56 -6.59
CA PHE A 162 -10.71 -15.46 -7.29
C PHE A 162 -10.72 -16.25 -8.61
N PRO A 163 -9.95 -15.82 -9.63
CA PRO A 163 -9.63 -16.66 -10.78
C PRO A 163 -8.76 -17.86 -10.35
N GLU A 164 -8.62 -18.88 -11.19
CA GLU A 164 -7.86 -20.09 -10.89
C GLU A 164 -6.38 -19.84 -10.56
N THR A 165 -5.83 -18.76 -11.10
CA THR A 165 -4.42 -18.37 -10.87
C THR A 165 -4.33 -16.86 -10.72
N LEU A 166 -3.69 -16.44 -9.65
CA LEU A 166 -3.35 -15.05 -9.34
C LEU A 166 -1.88 -14.79 -9.65
N ARG A 167 -1.57 -13.68 -10.29
CA ARG A 167 -0.22 -13.14 -10.40
C ARG A 167 0.00 -12.14 -9.28
N VAL A 168 1.13 -12.25 -8.58
CA VAL A 168 1.53 -11.32 -7.52
C VAL A 168 2.41 -10.24 -8.12
N ILE A 169 1.94 -9.01 -8.08
CA ILE A 169 2.60 -7.85 -8.70
C ILE A 169 3.91 -7.54 -7.98
N GLY A 170 4.96 -7.33 -8.74
CA GLY A 170 6.30 -7.00 -8.21
C GLY A 170 7.08 -8.17 -7.64
N GLU A 171 6.51 -9.40 -7.57
CA GLU A 171 7.14 -10.54 -6.91
C GLU A 171 7.58 -11.67 -7.88
N GLY A 172 7.23 -11.59 -9.15
CA GLY A 172 7.62 -12.58 -10.16
C GLY A 172 7.05 -13.98 -9.93
N ARG A 173 5.97 -14.11 -9.14
CA ARG A 173 5.31 -15.38 -8.79
C ARG A 173 3.82 -15.39 -9.08
N THR A 174 3.26 -16.58 -9.09
CA THR A 174 1.82 -16.81 -9.15
C THR A 174 1.36 -17.66 -7.97
N VAL A 175 0.07 -17.56 -7.64
CA VAL A 175 -0.60 -18.36 -6.62
C VAL A 175 -1.80 -19.05 -7.28
N ALA A 176 -1.89 -20.37 -7.14
CA ALA A 176 -3.06 -21.12 -7.57
C ALA A 176 -4.16 -21.02 -6.50
N THR A 177 -5.39 -20.83 -6.93
CA THR A 177 -6.57 -20.86 -6.06
C THR A 177 -7.32 -22.17 -6.21
N SER A 178 -8.03 -22.59 -5.20
CA SER A 178 -8.88 -23.78 -5.22
C SER A 178 -10.18 -23.51 -4.51
N GLY A 179 -11.29 -23.63 -5.25
CA GLY A 179 -12.62 -23.39 -4.66
C GLY A 179 -12.83 -21.97 -4.11
N GLY A 180 -12.14 -20.97 -4.68
CA GLY A 180 -12.20 -19.61 -4.20
C GLY A 180 -11.34 -19.33 -2.96
N SER A 181 -10.31 -20.15 -2.70
CA SER A 181 -9.39 -19.96 -1.58
C SER A 181 -7.93 -20.22 -1.95
N PHE A 182 -7.02 -19.62 -1.20
CA PHE A 182 -5.58 -19.87 -1.22
C PHE A 182 -4.95 -19.50 0.12
N SER A 183 -3.73 -19.98 0.37
CA SER A 183 -2.92 -19.57 1.51
C SER A 183 -1.69 -18.81 1.02
N ASP A 184 -1.28 -17.78 1.74
CA ASP A 184 -0.02 -17.08 1.49
C ASP A 184 0.64 -16.63 2.80
N SER A 185 1.96 -16.37 2.75
CA SER A 185 2.76 -15.97 3.91
C SER A 185 3.12 -14.50 3.80
N PHE A 186 2.92 -13.78 4.90
CA PHE A 186 3.15 -12.34 4.98
C PHE A 186 4.29 -12.04 5.96
N ALA A 187 5.30 -11.32 5.48
CA ALA A 187 6.32 -10.74 6.34
C ALA A 187 5.73 -9.61 7.21
N PRO A 188 6.42 -9.14 8.26
CA PRO A 188 6.00 -7.96 9.01
C PRO A 188 5.77 -6.77 8.07
N TYR A 189 4.59 -6.15 8.14
CA TYR A 189 4.18 -5.07 7.25
C TYR A 189 4.31 -5.41 5.75
N GLY A 190 4.19 -6.71 5.43
CA GLY A 190 4.24 -7.20 4.05
C GLY A 190 2.97 -6.85 3.27
N VAL A 191 3.15 -6.55 1.98
CA VAL A 191 2.06 -6.25 1.05
C VAL A 191 2.12 -7.23 -0.10
N HIS A 192 1.02 -7.89 -0.41
CA HIS A 192 0.85 -8.64 -1.65
C HIS A 192 -0.30 -8.06 -2.45
N VAL A 193 -0.05 -7.82 -3.73
CA VAL A 193 -1.03 -7.27 -4.67
C VAL A 193 -1.27 -8.30 -5.76
N TYR A 194 -2.49 -8.80 -5.84
CA TYR A 194 -2.85 -9.87 -6.73
C TYR A 194 -3.74 -9.36 -7.86
N VAL A 195 -3.53 -9.91 -9.04
CA VAL A 195 -4.37 -9.73 -10.23
C VAL A 195 -4.61 -11.06 -10.92
N ASP A 196 -5.61 -11.15 -11.79
CA ASP A 196 -5.84 -12.32 -12.63
C ASP A 196 -4.62 -12.58 -13.53
N ALA A 197 -3.99 -13.75 -13.39
CA ALA A 197 -2.81 -14.12 -14.16
C ALA A 197 -3.10 -14.31 -15.68
N SER A 198 -4.35 -14.55 -16.04
CA SER A 198 -4.78 -14.73 -17.44
C SER A 198 -4.97 -13.41 -18.19
N ARG A 199 -4.98 -12.29 -17.48
CA ARG A 199 -5.21 -10.95 -18.05
C ARG A 199 -3.94 -10.13 -18.13
N GLU A 200 -3.81 -9.35 -19.19
CA GLU A 200 -2.85 -8.26 -19.25
C GLU A 200 -3.33 -7.10 -18.37
N LEU A 201 -2.38 -6.35 -17.82
CA LEU A 201 -2.73 -5.14 -17.09
C LEU A 201 -3.26 -4.09 -18.07
N PRO A 202 -4.28 -3.31 -17.67
CA PRO A 202 -4.77 -2.23 -18.50
C PRO A 202 -3.70 -1.14 -18.66
N GLU A 203 -3.85 -0.32 -19.70
CA GLU A 203 -3.01 0.89 -19.84
C GLU A 203 -3.20 1.82 -18.64
N PRO A 204 -2.11 2.34 -18.06
CA PRO A 204 -2.19 3.25 -16.93
C PRO A 204 -2.96 4.53 -17.28
N LEU A 205 -3.71 5.06 -16.33
CA LEU A 205 -4.40 6.33 -16.50
C LEU A 205 -3.41 7.50 -16.50
N GLY A 206 -3.51 8.36 -17.51
CA GLY A 206 -2.82 9.65 -17.53
C GLY A 206 -1.31 9.60 -17.76
N MET A 207 -0.78 8.49 -18.24
CA MET A 207 0.60 8.46 -18.77
C MET A 207 0.58 8.99 -20.19
N PRO A 208 1.36 10.04 -20.50
CA PRO A 208 1.47 10.58 -21.87
C PRO A 208 2.25 9.64 -22.79
#